data_3d9dbc116b42e17efd5047d633ef874a
#
_entry.id   3d9dbc116b42e17efd5047d633ef874a
#
_cell.length_a   1.000
_cell.length_b   1.000
_cell.length_c   1.000
_cell.angle_alpha   90.00
_cell.angle_beta   90.00
_cell.angle_gamma   90.00
#
_symmetry.space_group_name_H-M   'P 1'
#
loop_
_entity.id
_entity.type
_entity.pdbx_description
1 polymer ?
#
loop_
_entity_poly.entity_id
_entity_poly.type
_entity_poly.pdbx_seq_one_letter_code
_entity_poly.pdbx_strand_id
1 'polypeptide(L)'
;TRAGKNLIIWSRKGQKGTMSELLANTLPMVALKEGIEWEEDCYEQGELCPSEKEKVKASTNKLTQKAEKLPIQMESMRHDIEFRQSNRSADFIQGIEEEDSDDRFINRGRMLHTLFSAIETADDIDPAIERLIFEGVIRDQEKEDTVREVVQKAFSSPEIQDWYSGEWTLFNECAIIYKEKGILQTRRPDRVMMKDGQVVVVDFKFGKENPKYNKQVKGYMQLLTKMGYKNITGYLWYVDEEKIEKV
;
A
#
# COMPACT_ATOMS: atom_id res chain seq x y z
N THR A 1 6.85 -1.20 12.36
CA THR A 1 8.11 -0.55 11.95
C THR A 1 9.19 -1.61 11.82
N ARG A 2 9.91 -1.64 10.70
CA ARG A 2 11.00 -2.58 10.45
C ARG A 2 12.33 -1.86 10.60
N ALA A 3 13.32 -2.54 11.20
CA ALA A 3 14.66 -2.02 11.24
C ALA A 3 15.27 -2.09 9.83
N GLY A 4 15.81 -0.96 9.34
CA GLY A 4 16.46 -0.90 8.02
C GLY A 4 17.93 -1.37 8.04
N LYS A 5 18.62 -1.20 9.16
CA LYS A 5 20.04 -1.53 9.29
C LYS A 5 20.34 -2.33 10.57
N ASN A 6 19.92 -1.84 11.72
CA ASN A 6 20.16 -2.50 13.01
C ASN A 6 18.86 -2.65 13.77
N LEU A 7 18.69 -3.78 14.46
CA LEU A 7 17.57 -4.03 15.36
C LEU A 7 18.14 -4.31 16.76
N ILE A 8 17.80 -3.47 17.71
CA ILE A 8 18.19 -3.65 19.12
C ILE A 8 16.90 -3.83 19.91
N ILE A 9 16.78 -4.97 20.59
CA ILE A 9 15.63 -5.30 21.41
C ILE A 9 16.11 -5.46 22.87
N TRP A 10 15.46 -4.74 23.76
CA TRP A 10 15.67 -4.89 25.20
C TRP A 10 14.35 -5.31 25.83
N SER A 11 14.36 -6.44 26.54
CA SER A 11 13.18 -6.95 27.24
C SER A 11 13.54 -7.48 28.62
N ARG A 12 12.55 -7.50 29.54
CA ARG A 12 12.71 -8.16 30.83
C ARG A 12 12.58 -9.68 30.68
N LYS A 13 13.44 -10.43 31.37
CA LYS A 13 13.40 -11.89 31.41
C LYS A 13 12.12 -12.38 32.13
N GLY A 14 11.40 -13.31 31.52
CA GLY A 14 10.49 -14.19 32.25
C GLY A 14 9.03 -13.76 32.45
N GLN A 15 8.49 -12.83 31.70
CA GLN A 15 7.04 -12.54 31.76
C GLN A 15 6.25 -13.45 30.82
N LYS A 16 5.42 -14.34 31.40
CA LYS A 16 4.59 -15.31 30.68
C LYS A 16 3.56 -14.62 29.76
N GLY A 17 3.43 -15.11 28.52
CA GLY A 17 2.51 -14.54 27.52
C GLY A 17 2.99 -13.22 26.87
N THR A 18 4.25 -12.87 26.99
CA THR A 18 4.82 -11.65 26.42
C THR A 18 5.78 -11.96 25.28
N MET A 19 6.10 -10.92 24.48
CA MET A 19 7.14 -11.00 23.45
C MET A 19 8.51 -11.44 24.02
N SER A 20 8.78 -11.09 25.26
CA SER A 20 10.01 -11.48 25.95
C SER A 20 10.09 -12.98 26.17
N GLU A 21 9.00 -13.65 26.50
CA GLU A 21 8.96 -15.11 26.60
C GLU A 21 9.13 -15.77 25.22
N LEU A 22 8.49 -15.23 24.21
CA LEU A 22 8.64 -15.73 22.84
C LEU A 22 10.09 -15.67 22.38
N LEU A 23 10.76 -14.52 22.61
CA LEU A 23 12.18 -14.35 22.26
C LEU A 23 13.06 -15.30 23.05
N ALA A 24 12.87 -15.45 24.36
CA ALA A 24 13.64 -16.35 25.19
C ALA A 24 13.52 -17.82 24.77
N ASN A 25 12.37 -18.22 24.23
CA ASN A 25 12.12 -19.58 23.75
C ASN A 25 12.62 -19.82 22.31
N THR A 26 12.64 -18.80 21.46
CA THR A 26 12.98 -18.95 20.03
C THR A 26 14.44 -18.65 19.73
N LEU A 27 15.05 -17.63 20.35
CA LEU A 27 16.44 -17.24 20.07
C LEU A 27 17.47 -18.34 20.29
N PRO A 28 17.40 -19.17 21.34
CA PRO A 28 18.35 -20.28 21.51
C PRO A 28 18.29 -21.27 20.36
N MET A 29 17.09 -21.52 19.81
CA MET A 29 16.91 -22.43 18.67
C MET A 29 17.47 -21.84 17.39
N VAL A 30 17.32 -20.53 17.20
CA VAL A 30 17.89 -19.81 16.05
C VAL A 30 19.41 -19.79 16.15
N ALA A 31 19.97 -19.45 17.31
CA ALA A 31 21.39 -19.45 17.55
C ALA A 31 22.03 -20.81 17.25
N LEU A 32 21.40 -21.90 17.71
CA LEU A 32 21.86 -23.25 17.45
C LEU A 32 21.87 -23.59 15.95
N LYS A 33 20.83 -23.17 15.23
CA LYS A 33 20.70 -23.40 13.78
C LYS A 33 21.74 -22.63 12.96
N GLU A 34 22.04 -21.41 13.39
CA GLU A 34 22.97 -20.51 12.71
C GLU A 34 24.43 -20.70 13.18
N GLY A 35 24.68 -21.59 14.16
CA GLY A 35 26.03 -21.84 14.71
C GLY A 35 26.58 -20.67 15.52
N ILE A 36 25.71 -19.86 16.12
CA ILE A 36 26.06 -18.69 16.93
C ILE A 36 26.16 -19.12 18.39
N GLU A 37 27.22 -18.66 19.09
CA GLU A 37 27.33 -18.87 20.51
C GLU A 37 26.20 -18.13 21.25
N TRP A 38 25.41 -18.89 22.02
CA TRP A 38 24.31 -18.36 22.82
C TRP A 38 24.79 -18.03 24.22
N GLU A 39 24.83 -16.76 24.54
CA GLU A 39 24.94 -16.29 25.90
C GLU A 39 23.56 -16.09 26.53
N GLU A 40 23.35 -16.55 27.76
CA GLU A 40 22.02 -16.68 28.38
C GLU A 40 21.18 -15.37 28.40
N ASP A 41 21.83 -14.23 28.34
CA ASP A 41 21.21 -12.91 28.45
C ASP A 41 21.46 -12.01 27.22
N CYS A 42 22.23 -12.46 26.24
CA CYS A 42 22.56 -11.68 25.05
C CYS A 42 22.58 -12.54 23.79
N TYR A 43 21.93 -12.04 22.74
CA TYR A 43 21.98 -12.62 21.43
C TYR A 43 22.42 -11.54 20.42
N GLU A 44 23.52 -11.80 19.75
CA GLU A 44 24.05 -10.93 18.72
C GLU A 44 24.19 -11.68 17.41
N GLN A 45 23.70 -11.08 16.33
CA GLN A 45 23.83 -11.60 14.99
C GLN A 45 24.17 -10.48 14.01
N GLY A 46 25.27 -10.66 13.27
CA GLY A 46 25.78 -9.70 12.30
C GLY A 46 26.62 -8.59 12.91
N GLU A 47 27.05 -7.68 12.07
CA GLU A 47 27.87 -6.54 12.48
C GLU A 47 27.02 -5.29 12.62
N LEU A 48 27.28 -4.50 13.67
CA LEU A 48 26.68 -3.20 13.86
C LEU A 48 27.02 -2.31 12.67
N CYS A 49 26.02 -1.96 11.88
CA CYS A 49 26.19 -1.01 10.79
C CYS A 49 26.11 0.41 11.37
N PRO A 50 27.24 1.11 11.57
CA PRO A 50 27.22 2.47 12.07
C PRO A 50 26.45 3.33 11.07
N SER A 51 25.52 4.14 11.58
CA SER A 51 24.91 5.17 10.76
C SER A 51 26.03 6.14 10.38
N GLU A 52 26.42 6.18 9.13
CA GLU A 52 27.11 7.34 8.59
C GLU A 52 26.16 8.52 8.71
N LYS A 53 26.19 9.16 9.86
CA LYS A 53 25.67 10.51 9.97
C LYS A 53 26.55 11.33 9.04
N GLU A 54 26.10 11.57 7.81
CA GLU A 54 26.53 12.76 7.12
C GLU A 54 26.42 13.87 8.17
N LYS A 55 27.56 14.48 8.49
CA LYS A 55 27.60 15.67 9.32
C LYS A 55 26.91 16.77 8.54
N VAL A 56 25.58 16.71 8.56
CA VAL A 56 24.76 17.82 8.09
C VAL A 56 25.19 19.00 8.95
N LYS A 57 25.95 19.93 8.35
CA LYS A 57 26.46 21.11 9.03
C LYS A 57 25.29 21.73 9.79
N ALA A 58 25.48 22.02 11.06
CA ALA A 58 24.46 22.55 11.97
C ALA A 58 23.75 23.82 11.44
N SER A 59 24.28 24.44 10.38
CA SER A 59 23.73 25.58 9.67
C SER A 59 22.46 25.29 8.85
N THR A 60 22.08 24.02 8.63
CA THR A 60 20.89 23.66 7.84
C THR A 60 19.65 23.40 8.69
N ASN A 61 19.77 23.44 10.01
CA ASN A 61 18.60 23.32 10.88
C ASN A 61 17.82 24.64 10.86
N LYS A 62 16.79 24.71 10.02
CA LYS A 62 15.93 25.91 9.88
C LYS A 62 15.28 26.34 11.20
N LEU A 63 15.18 25.43 12.19
CA LEU A 63 14.64 25.73 13.51
C LEU A 63 15.62 26.54 14.39
N THR A 64 16.91 26.59 14.06
CA THR A 64 17.91 27.39 14.77
C THR A 64 18.17 28.76 14.11
N GLN A 65 17.61 29.02 12.93
CA GLN A 65 17.63 30.36 12.36
C GLN A 65 16.71 31.25 13.22
N LYS A 66 17.22 32.41 13.63
CA LYS A 66 16.41 33.43 14.30
C LYS A 66 15.33 33.88 13.31
N ALA A 67 14.20 33.20 13.32
CA ALA A 67 13.02 33.67 12.62
C ALA A 67 12.46 34.86 13.38
N GLU A 68 12.10 35.92 12.67
CA GLU A 68 11.29 36.99 13.26
C GLU A 68 10.01 36.35 13.79
N LYS A 69 9.66 36.68 15.04
CA LYS A 69 8.43 36.22 15.65
C LYS A 69 7.25 36.84 14.91
N LEU A 70 6.71 36.13 13.95
CA LEU A 70 5.43 36.46 13.35
C LEU A 70 4.31 35.96 14.29
N PRO A 71 3.40 36.84 14.74
CA PRO A 71 2.24 36.40 15.49
C PRO A 71 1.35 35.61 14.54
N ILE A 72 1.32 34.30 14.70
CA ILE A 72 0.37 33.44 13.99
C ILE A 72 -0.88 33.37 14.85
N GLN A 73 -1.96 34.04 14.42
CA GLN A 73 -3.27 33.79 14.96
C GLN A 73 -3.75 32.45 14.42
N MET A 74 -3.68 31.42 15.26
CA MET A 74 -4.35 30.14 14.98
C MET A 74 -5.75 30.19 15.58
N GLU A 75 -6.74 30.30 14.73
CA GLU A 75 -8.10 29.97 15.16
C GLU A 75 -8.17 28.46 15.40
N SER A 76 -8.35 28.07 16.66
CA SER A 76 -8.63 26.69 16.99
C SER A 76 -10.04 26.36 16.51
N MET A 77 -10.17 25.82 15.33
CA MET A 77 -11.41 25.17 14.93
C MET A 77 -11.55 23.90 15.76
N ARG A 78 -12.58 23.84 16.59
CA ARG A 78 -13.06 22.56 17.12
C ARG A 78 -13.66 21.79 15.96
N HIS A 79 -12.85 20.95 15.34
CA HIS A 79 -13.37 19.91 14.48
C HIS A 79 -13.76 18.74 15.38
N ASP A 80 -15.04 18.43 15.40
CA ASP A 80 -15.45 17.09 15.81
C ASP A 80 -14.79 16.14 14.83
N ILE A 81 -13.85 15.34 15.34
CA ILE A 81 -13.16 14.33 14.55
C ILE A 81 -14.19 13.22 14.32
N GLU A 82 -14.95 13.33 13.26
CA GLU A 82 -15.69 12.18 12.76
C GLU A 82 -14.65 11.18 12.25
N PHE A 83 -14.56 10.04 12.91
CA PHE A 83 -13.81 8.89 12.40
C PHE A 83 -14.46 8.45 11.09
N ARG A 84 -13.89 8.90 9.97
CA ARG A 84 -14.31 8.40 8.66
C ARG A 84 -13.50 7.17 8.34
N GLN A 85 -14.21 6.07 8.14
CA GLN A 85 -13.62 4.90 7.51
C GLN A 85 -12.98 5.31 6.17
N SER A 86 -11.79 4.79 5.90
CA SER A 86 -11.17 4.98 4.59
C SER A 86 -12.11 4.45 3.50
N ASN A 87 -12.05 5.00 2.29
CA ASN A 87 -12.83 4.47 1.17
C ASN A 87 -12.59 2.96 0.98
N ARG A 88 -11.38 2.48 1.24
CA ARG A 88 -11.04 1.05 1.30
C ARG A 88 -11.89 0.26 2.31
N SER A 89 -12.13 0.82 3.47
CA SER A 89 -12.98 0.18 4.49
C SER A 89 -14.46 0.28 4.13
N ALA A 90 -14.90 1.36 3.49
CA ALA A 90 -16.28 1.52 3.05
C ALA A 90 -16.61 0.59 1.89
N ASP A 91 -15.73 0.47 0.89
CA ASP A 91 -15.88 -0.47 -0.23
C ASP A 91 -15.82 -1.93 0.25
N PHE A 92 -14.99 -2.18 1.27
CA PHE A 92 -14.88 -3.48 1.93
C PHE A 92 -16.16 -3.87 2.68
N ILE A 93 -16.74 -2.94 3.46
CA ILE A 93 -17.97 -3.20 4.24
C ILE A 93 -19.19 -3.28 3.33
N GLN A 94 -19.27 -2.46 2.27
CA GLN A 94 -20.36 -2.56 1.29
C GLN A 94 -20.31 -3.89 0.51
N GLY A 95 -19.12 -4.47 0.31
CA GLY A 95 -18.96 -5.81 -0.24
C GLY A 95 -19.39 -6.95 0.71
N ILE A 96 -19.33 -6.70 2.02
CA ILE A 96 -19.73 -7.68 3.06
C ILE A 96 -21.26 -7.71 3.26
N GLU A 97 -21.94 -6.57 3.06
CA GLU A 97 -23.39 -6.49 3.30
C GLU A 97 -24.23 -7.23 2.22
N GLU A 98 -23.63 -7.64 1.11
CA GLU A 98 -24.38 -8.23 0.00
C GLU A 98 -24.28 -9.76 -0.15
N GLU A 99 -23.37 -10.47 0.53
CA GLU A 99 -23.33 -11.96 0.44
C GLU A 99 -22.62 -12.59 1.65
N ASP A 100 -23.08 -13.79 2.03
CA ASP A 100 -22.40 -14.82 2.86
C ASP A 100 -21.05 -15.22 2.22
N SER A 101 -20.15 -14.28 2.06
CA SER A 101 -18.86 -14.52 1.44
C SER A 101 -17.82 -14.86 2.48
N ASP A 102 -17.38 -16.09 2.37
CA ASP A 102 -16.27 -16.71 3.06
C ASP A 102 -15.08 -15.69 3.15
N ASP A 103 -14.58 -15.44 4.34
CA ASP A 103 -13.43 -14.54 4.62
C ASP A 103 -12.24 -14.70 3.65
N ARG A 104 -12.18 -15.85 2.98
CA ARG A 104 -11.15 -16.17 1.96
C ARG A 104 -11.24 -15.28 0.72
N PHE A 105 -12.45 -14.97 0.23
CA PHE A 105 -12.62 -14.14 -0.97
C PHE A 105 -12.22 -12.70 -0.70
N ILE A 106 -12.57 -12.19 0.48
CA ILE A 106 -12.22 -10.85 0.93
C ILE A 106 -10.71 -10.70 1.06
N ASN A 107 -10.06 -11.68 1.67
CA ASN A 107 -8.61 -11.69 1.85
C ASN A 107 -7.88 -11.81 0.50
N ARG A 108 -8.42 -12.61 -0.44
CA ARG A 108 -7.86 -12.73 -1.80
C ARG A 108 -7.96 -11.43 -2.58
N GLY A 109 -9.12 -10.80 -2.62
CA GLY A 109 -9.31 -9.53 -3.31
C GLY A 109 -8.40 -8.43 -2.78
N ARG A 110 -8.27 -8.33 -1.45
CA ARG A 110 -7.37 -7.37 -0.80
C ARG A 110 -5.89 -7.65 -1.13
N MET A 111 -5.49 -8.90 -1.14
CA MET A 111 -4.12 -9.31 -1.49
C MET A 111 -3.80 -8.93 -2.94
N LEU A 112 -4.68 -9.29 -3.88
CA LEU A 112 -4.50 -8.97 -5.30
C LEU A 112 -4.51 -7.45 -5.53
N HIS A 113 -5.38 -6.71 -4.87
CA HIS A 113 -5.37 -5.24 -4.94
C HIS A 113 -4.03 -4.67 -4.48
N THR A 114 -3.49 -5.17 -3.37
CA THR A 114 -2.17 -4.75 -2.88
C THR A 114 -1.07 -5.09 -3.87
N LEU A 115 -1.13 -6.27 -4.49
CA LEU A 115 -0.17 -6.71 -5.51
C LEU A 115 -0.19 -5.78 -6.73
N PHE A 116 -1.36 -5.61 -7.37
CA PHE A 116 -1.47 -4.79 -8.58
C PHE A 116 -1.18 -3.31 -8.35
N SER A 117 -1.44 -2.80 -7.15
CA SER A 117 -1.06 -1.42 -6.77
C SER A 117 0.46 -1.25 -6.58
N ALA A 118 1.18 -2.32 -6.25
CA ALA A 118 2.63 -2.28 -6.05
C ALA A 118 3.43 -2.44 -7.35
N ILE A 119 2.82 -3.01 -8.41
CA ILE A 119 3.44 -3.21 -9.70
C ILE A 119 3.36 -1.91 -10.50
N GLU A 120 4.50 -1.32 -10.82
CA GLU A 120 4.60 -0.15 -11.71
C GLU A 120 4.80 -0.59 -13.16
N THR A 121 5.72 -1.53 -13.37
CA THR A 121 6.06 -2.12 -14.67
C THR A 121 5.99 -3.65 -14.60
N ALA A 122 6.05 -4.32 -15.75
CA ALA A 122 6.07 -5.77 -15.81
C ALA A 122 7.27 -6.41 -15.05
N ASP A 123 8.37 -5.68 -14.91
CA ASP A 123 9.57 -6.16 -14.21
C ASP A 123 9.38 -6.20 -12.69
N ASP A 124 8.36 -5.51 -12.17
CA ASP A 124 8.07 -5.46 -10.72
C ASP A 124 7.20 -6.63 -10.25
N ILE A 125 6.74 -7.50 -11.16
CA ILE A 125 5.82 -8.61 -10.82
C ILE A 125 6.46 -9.56 -9.81
N ASP A 126 7.63 -10.10 -10.12
CA ASP A 126 8.31 -11.04 -9.23
C ASP A 126 8.71 -10.40 -7.90
N PRO A 127 9.34 -9.21 -7.85
CA PRO A 127 9.60 -8.50 -6.60
C PRO A 127 8.34 -8.25 -5.75
N ALA A 128 7.20 -7.95 -6.40
CA ALA A 128 5.95 -7.71 -5.68
C ALA A 128 5.38 -9.00 -5.05
N ILE A 129 5.46 -10.13 -5.76
CA ILE A 129 5.07 -11.45 -5.23
C ILE A 129 6.00 -11.87 -4.10
N GLU A 130 7.31 -11.77 -4.27
CA GLU A 130 8.30 -12.07 -3.23
C GLU A 130 8.06 -11.26 -1.96
N ARG A 131 7.68 -10.00 -2.12
CA ARG A 131 7.32 -9.15 -0.99
C ARG A 131 6.11 -9.69 -0.23
N LEU A 132 5.06 -10.16 -0.92
CA LEU A 132 3.88 -10.74 -0.28
C LEU A 132 4.21 -12.06 0.45
N ILE A 133 5.14 -12.86 -0.10
CA ILE A 133 5.65 -14.06 0.55
C ILE A 133 6.41 -13.67 1.82
N PHE A 134 7.33 -12.72 1.72
CA PHE A 134 8.10 -12.22 2.86
C PHE A 134 7.22 -11.61 3.96
N GLU A 135 6.14 -10.95 3.58
CA GLU A 135 5.16 -10.39 4.51
C GLU A 135 4.24 -11.45 5.15
N GLY A 136 4.34 -12.71 4.69
CA GLY A 136 3.52 -13.82 5.18
C GLY A 136 2.06 -13.75 4.73
N VAL A 137 1.77 -12.98 3.68
CA VAL A 137 0.44 -12.92 3.05
C VAL A 137 0.23 -14.15 2.18
N ILE A 138 1.25 -14.52 1.38
CA ILE A 138 1.33 -15.79 0.67
C ILE A 138 2.13 -16.74 1.55
N ARG A 139 1.53 -17.87 1.98
CA ARG A 139 2.11 -18.75 3.00
C ARG A 139 2.50 -20.12 2.48
N ASP A 140 2.00 -20.49 1.32
CA ASP A 140 2.18 -21.80 0.71
C ASP A 140 2.35 -21.69 -0.80
N GLN A 141 2.97 -22.71 -1.39
CA GLN A 141 3.28 -22.76 -2.82
C GLN A 141 2.01 -22.76 -3.67
N GLU A 142 0.93 -23.39 -3.23
CA GLU A 142 -0.32 -23.45 -3.98
C GLU A 142 -0.93 -22.06 -4.17
N LYS A 143 -0.85 -21.19 -3.13
CA LYS A 143 -1.30 -19.80 -3.24
C LYS A 143 -0.37 -18.96 -4.11
N GLU A 144 0.93 -19.20 -4.03
CA GLU A 144 1.89 -18.53 -4.92
C GLU A 144 1.59 -18.86 -6.37
N ASP A 145 1.42 -20.13 -6.70
CA ASP A 145 1.12 -20.58 -8.06
C ASP A 145 -0.18 -19.96 -8.57
N THR A 146 -1.23 -19.94 -7.72
CA THR A 146 -2.52 -19.31 -8.04
C THR A 146 -2.36 -17.81 -8.32
N VAL A 147 -1.55 -17.09 -7.54
CA VAL A 147 -1.30 -15.65 -7.74
C VAL A 147 -0.54 -15.42 -9.04
N ARG A 148 0.49 -16.24 -9.32
CA ARG A 148 1.26 -16.18 -10.58
C ARG A 148 0.38 -16.42 -11.79
N GLU A 149 -0.52 -17.40 -11.74
CA GLU A 149 -1.48 -17.65 -12.82
C GLU A 149 -2.40 -16.44 -13.08
N VAL A 150 -2.95 -15.83 -12.02
CA VAL A 150 -3.80 -14.64 -12.14
C VAL A 150 -3.03 -13.49 -12.78
N VAL A 151 -1.81 -13.24 -12.34
CA VAL A 151 -0.96 -12.18 -12.91
C VAL A 151 -0.63 -12.48 -14.37
N GLN A 152 -0.22 -13.69 -14.70
CA GLN A 152 0.11 -14.09 -16.05
C GLN A 152 -1.08 -13.91 -17.01
N LYS A 153 -2.28 -14.32 -16.59
CA LYS A 153 -3.52 -14.12 -17.37
C LYS A 153 -3.82 -12.62 -17.52
N ALA A 154 -3.75 -11.86 -16.44
CA ALA A 154 -3.98 -10.42 -16.45
C ALA A 154 -3.07 -9.70 -17.44
N PHE A 155 -1.78 -10.05 -17.46
CA PHE A 155 -0.78 -9.44 -18.35
C PHE A 155 -0.78 -10.02 -19.78
N SER A 156 -1.67 -10.93 -20.12
CA SER A 156 -1.83 -11.41 -21.51
C SER A 156 -2.49 -10.40 -22.44
N SER A 157 -3.26 -9.45 -21.89
CA SER A 157 -3.93 -8.40 -22.65
C SER A 157 -2.95 -7.32 -23.13
N PRO A 158 -2.97 -6.94 -24.43
CA PRO A 158 -2.13 -5.86 -24.95
C PRO A 158 -2.38 -4.51 -24.27
N GLU A 159 -3.61 -4.22 -23.86
CA GLU A 159 -3.94 -2.99 -23.14
C GLU A 159 -3.25 -2.94 -21.77
N ILE A 160 -3.24 -4.06 -21.06
CA ILE A 160 -2.55 -4.16 -19.77
C ILE A 160 -1.05 -4.04 -19.95
N GLN A 161 -0.48 -4.67 -20.97
CA GLN A 161 0.95 -4.55 -21.29
C GLN A 161 1.34 -3.09 -21.55
N ASP A 162 0.52 -2.33 -22.28
CA ASP A 162 0.77 -0.90 -22.49
C ASP A 162 0.71 -0.11 -21.16
N TRP A 163 -0.29 -0.37 -20.31
CA TRP A 163 -0.42 0.30 -19.02
C TRP A 163 0.75 0.04 -18.05
N TYR A 164 1.46 -1.06 -18.24
CA TYR A 164 2.62 -1.47 -17.44
C TYR A 164 3.94 -1.45 -18.22
N SER A 165 3.99 -0.73 -19.34
CA SER A 165 5.17 -0.64 -20.21
C SER A 165 6.31 0.22 -19.64
N GLY A 166 6.03 1.01 -18.59
CA GLY A 166 6.99 1.99 -18.05
C GLY A 166 7.00 3.34 -18.79
N GLU A 167 6.20 3.48 -19.85
CA GLU A 167 6.13 4.73 -20.62
C GLU A 167 5.17 5.79 -20.03
N TRP A 168 4.37 5.38 -19.05
CA TRP A 168 3.38 6.22 -18.39
C TRP A 168 3.93 6.86 -17.11
N THR A 169 3.61 8.12 -16.87
CA THR A 169 3.77 8.70 -15.54
C THR A 169 2.66 8.20 -14.65
N LEU A 170 3.01 7.52 -13.56
CA LEU A 170 2.09 6.77 -12.71
C LEU A 170 1.77 7.48 -11.41
N PHE A 171 0.51 7.34 -10.98
CA PHE A 171 0.02 7.75 -9.67
C PHE A 171 -0.85 6.63 -9.11
N ASN A 172 -0.20 5.64 -8.49
CA ASN A 172 -0.89 4.53 -7.87
C ASN A 172 -1.37 4.93 -6.47
N GLU A 173 -2.64 4.65 -6.17
CA GLU A 173 -3.25 4.93 -4.86
C GLU A 173 -3.09 6.39 -4.38
N CYS A 174 -2.93 7.34 -5.30
CA CYS A 174 -2.76 8.74 -4.97
C CYS A 174 -4.08 9.38 -4.54
N ALA A 175 -4.08 10.03 -3.39
CA ALA A 175 -5.26 10.67 -2.86
C ALA A 175 -5.58 11.99 -3.58
N ILE A 176 -6.78 12.09 -4.14
CA ILE A 176 -7.36 13.34 -4.65
C ILE A 176 -8.14 14.00 -3.51
N ILE A 177 -7.67 15.15 -3.04
CA ILE A 177 -8.34 15.92 -2.00
C ILE A 177 -9.20 16.99 -2.66
N TYR A 178 -10.46 17.06 -2.31
CA TYR A 178 -11.39 18.06 -2.84
C TYR A 178 -12.36 18.56 -1.78
N LYS A 179 -12.98 19.70 -2.03
CA LYS A 179 -13.97 20.29 -1.12
C LYS A 179 -15.37 20.15 -1.71
N GLU A 180 -16.24 19.51 -0.94
CA GLU A 180 -17.67 19.36 -1.30
C GLU A 180 -18.52 19.87 -0.17
N LYS A 181 -19.47 20.79 -0.46
CA LYS A 181 -20.36 21.43 0.53
C LYS A 181 -19.60 21.98 1.76
N GLY A 182 -18.39 22.52 1.55
CA GLY A 182 -17.58 23.08 2.63
C GLY A 182 -16.70 22.05 3.37
N ILE A 183 -16.90 20.76 3.17
CA ILE A 183 -16.20 19.68 3.84
C ILE A 183 -15.09 19.13 2.92
N LEU A 184 -13.91 18.88 3.48
CA LEU A 184 -12.83 18.20 2.76
C LEU A 184 -13.16 16.71 2.60
N GLN A 185 -13.07 16.25 1.38
CA GLN A 185 -13.28 14.87 0.98
C GLN A 185 -12.00 14.33 0.34
N THR A 186 -11.84 13.02 0.39
CA THR A 186 -10.70 12.34 -0.24
C THR A 186 -11.23 11.20 -1.09
N ARG A 187 -10.70 11.08 -2.30
CA ARG A 187 -10.91 9.94 -3.19
C ARG A 187 -9.56 9.40 -3.59
N ARG A 188 -9.46 8.10 -3.77
CA ARG A 188 -8.21 7.43 -4.09
C ARG A 188 -8.46 6.41 -5.20
N PRO A 189 -8.23 6.79 -6.47
CA PRO A 189 -8.23 5.84 -7.57
C PRO A 189 -7.06 4.85 -7.42
N ASP A 190 -7.24 3.62 -7.88
CA ASP A 190 -6.23 2.58 -7.77
C ASP A 190 -5.02 2.90 -8.63
N ARG A 191 -5.24 3.28 -9.89
CA ARG A 191 -4.17 3.66 -10.81
C ARG A 191 -4.60 4.83 -11.68
N VAL A 192 -3.79 5.87 -11.73
CA VAL A 192 -3.91 6.98 -12.68
C VAL A 192 -2.62 7.07 -13.48
N MET A 193 -2.72 7.16 -14.77
CA MET A 193 -1.59 7.16 -15.70
C MET A 193 -1.68 8.35 -16.64
N MET A 194 -0.54 8.95 -16.95
CA MET A 194 -0.46 10.11 -17.85
C MET A 194 0.62 9.89 -18.91
N LYS A 195 0.26 10.10 -20.16
CA LYS A 195 1.18 10.05 -21.30
C LYS A 195 0.69 11.00 -22.40
N ASP A 196 1.54 11.86 -22.92
CA ASP A 196 1.26 12.77 -24.06
C ASP A 196 -0.04 13.59 -23.89
N GLY A 197 -0.35 14.03 -22.68
CA GLY A 197 -1.56 14.80 -22.39
C GLY A 197 -2.85 13.96 -22.30
N GLN A 198 -2.76 12.65 -22.44
CA GLN A 198 -3.81 11.71 -22.15
C GLN A 198 -3.76 11.30 -20.69
N VAL A 199 -4.90 11.13 -20.06
CA VAL A 199 -5.02 10.63 -18.67
C VAL A 199 -5.91 9.39 -18.69
N VAL A 200 -5.42 8.32 -18.10
CA VAL A 200 -6.15 7.06 -17.95
C VAL A 200 -6.34 6.77 -16.47
N VAL A 201 -7.56 6.47 -16.08
CA VAL A 201 -7.91 6.07 -14.70
C VAL A 201 -8.38 4.63 -14.74
N VAL A 202 -7.74 3.78 -13.96
CA VAL A 202 -8.12 2.37 -13.84
C VAL A 202 -8.47 2.07 -12.39
N ASP A 203 -9.56 1.37 -12.21
CA ASP A 203 -10.02 0.89 -10.92
C ASP A 203 -10.13 -0.64 -10.98
N PHE A 204 -9.43 -1.33 -10.07
CA PHE A 204 -9.31 -2.79 -10.08
C PHE A 204 -10.49 -3.42 -9.35
N LYS A 205 -11.06 -4.46 -9.94
CA LYS A 205 -12.15 -5.23 -9.33
C LYS A 205 -11.82 -6.72 -9.33
N PHE A 206 -11.98 -7.33 -8.16
CA PHE A 206 -11.74 -8.75 -7.89
C PHE A 206 -13.06 -9.39 -7.45
N GLY A 207 -14.00 -9.52 -8.36
CA GLY A 207 -15.31 -10.07 -8.11
C GLY A 207 -16.34 -9.67 -9.16
N LYS A 208 -17.62 -9.89 -8.86
CA LYS A 208 -18.72 -9.67 -9.81
C LYS A 208 -18.92 -8.20 -10.18
N GLU A 209 -19.43 -7.98 -11.37
CA GLU A 209 -19.79 -6.66 -11.87
C GLU A 209 -20.86 -5.98 -10.98
N ASN A 210 -20.66 -4.69 -10.71
CA ASN A 210 -21.62 -3.86 -9.98
C ASN A 210 -21.75 -2.49 -10.65
N PRO A 211 -22.96 -2.02 -10.98
CA PRO A 211 -23.18 -0.71 -11.60
C PRO A 211 -22.66 0.48 -10.77
N LYS A 212 -22.48 0.30 -9.48
CA LYS A 212 -21.90 1.33 -8.59
C LYS A 212 -20.47 1.68 -8.96
N TYR A 213 -19.70 0.72 -9.51
CA TYR A 213 -18.29 0.92 -9.88
C TYR A 213 -18.14 1.93 -11.01
N ASN A 214 -19.03 1.90 -11.98
CA ASN A 214 -19.08 2.89 -13.05
C ASN A 214 -19.24 4.32 -12.51
N LYS A 215 -20.07 4.51 -11.48
CA LYS A 215 -20.25 5.80 -10.82
C LYS A 215 -18.98 6.25 -10.09
N GLN A 216 -18.25 5.32 -9.51
CA GLN A 216 -16.98 5.58 -8.81
C GLN A 216 -15.94 6.13 -9.79
N VAL A 217 -15.71 5.43 -10.91
CA VAL A 217 -14.71 5.85 -11.92
C VAL A 217 -15.11 7.18 -12.56
N LYS A 218 -16.41 7.38 -12.89
CA LYS A 218 -16.91 8.69 -13.37
C LYS A 218 -16.63 9.80 -12.37
N GLY A 219 -16.75 9.52 -11.07
CA GLY A 219 -16.40 10.47 -10.03
C GLY A 219 -14.93 10.86 -10.04
N TYR A 220 -14.01 9.91 -10.23
CA TYR A 220 -12.58 10.19 -10.38
C TYR A 220 -12.29 11.04 -11.61
N MET A 221 -12.87 10.69 -12.77
CA MET A 221 -12.71 11.46 -14.01
C MET A 221 -13.18 12.91 -13.84
N GLN A 222 -14.33 13.13 -13.18
CA GLN A 222 -14.84 14.48 -12.89
C GLN A 222 -13.90 15.28 -12.00
N LEU A 223 -13.29 14.66 -10.98
CA LEU A 223 -12.33 15.34 -10.12
C LEU A 223 -11.07 15.72 -10.89
N LEU A 224 -10.53 14.84 -11.70
CA LEU A 224 -9.37 15.13 -12.55
C LEU A 224 -9.68 16.23 -13.58
N THR A 225 -10.90 16.24 -14.13
CA THR A 225 -11.34 17.34 -15.00
C THR A 225 -11.37 18.69 -14.26
N LYS A 226 -11.85 18.69 -12.99
CA LYS A 226 -11.82 19.91 -12.16
C LYS A 226 -10.40 20.36 -11.81
N MET A 227 -9.44 19.46 -11.77
CA MET A 227 -8.01 19.76 -11.62
C MET A 227 -7.36 20.32 -12.88
N GLY A 228 -8.10 20.34 -14.01
CA GLY A 228 -7.63 20.91 -15.28
C GLY A 228 -7.10 19.90 -16.28
N TYR A 229 -7.14 18.61 -15.97
CA TYR A 229 -6.75 17.56 -16.90
C TYR A 229 -7.79 17.42 -18.03
N LYS A 230 -7.29 17.12 -19.23
CA LYS A 230 -8.10 16.90 -20.43
C LYS A 230 -7.85 15.48 -20.96
N ASN A 231 -8.67 15.02 -21.87
CA ASN A 231 -8.52 13.70 -22.49
C ASN A 231 -8.45 12.56 -21.46
N ILE A 232 -9.42 12.54 -20.55
CA ILE A 232 -9.48 11.56 -19.46
C ILE A 232 -10.32 10.38 -19.92
N THR A 233 -9.79 9.17 -19.80
CA THR A 233 -10.51 7.92 -20.05
C THR A 233 -10.51 7.09 -18.77
N GLY A 234 -11.65 6.54 -18.40
CA GLY A 234 -11.82 5.67 -17.24
C GLY A 234 -12.05 4.22 -17.64
N TYR A 235 -11.49 3.31 -16.87
CA TYR A 235 -11.66 1.88 -17.03
C TYR A 235 -11.94 1.20 -15.70
N LEU A 236 -12.82 0.20 -15.76
CA LEU A 236 -12.95 -0.84 -14.75
C LEU A 236 -12.23 -2.08 -15.26
N TRP A 237 -11.31 -2.59 -14.47
CA TRP A 237 -10.59 -3.80 -14.81
C TRP A 237 -11.00 -4.93 -13.86
N TYR A 238 -11.83 -5.83 -14.35
CA TYR A 238 -12.25 -7.06 -13.67
C TYR A 238 -11.18 -8.13 -13.90
N VAL A 239 -10.25 -8.21 -12.96
CA VAL A 239 -9.03 -9.03 -13.11
C VAL A 239 -9.37 -10.52 -13.21
N ASP A 240 -10.30 -10.99 -12.37
CA ASP A 240 -10.72 -12.41 -12.37
C ASP A 240 -11.48 -12.81 -13.63
N GLU A 241 -12.15 -11.87 -14.28
CA GLU A 241 -12.93 -12.09 -15.49
C GLU A 241 -12.14 -11.76 -16.77
N GLU A 242 -10.89 -11.34 -16.65
CA GLU A 242 -10.02 -10.89 -17.76
C GLU A 242 -10.71 -9.81 -18.62
N LYS A 243 -11.59 -9.00 -18.01
CA LYS A 243 -12.44 -8.04 -18.68
C LYS A 243 -12.03 -6.61 -18.36
N ILE A 244 -11.91 -5.79 -19.41
CA ILE A 244 -11.71 -4.34 -19.29
C ILE A 244 -12.97 -3.66 -19.82
N GLU A 245 -13.59 -2.83 -18.99
CA GLU A 245 -14.77 -2.06 -19.34
C GLU A 245 -14.43 -0.57 -19.35
N LYS A 246 -14.68 0.07 -20.49
CA LYS A 246 -14.52 1.53 -20.60
C LYS A 246 -15.76 2.23 -20.03
N VAL A 247 -15.56 3.22 -19.17
CA VAL A 247 -16.60 3.94 -18.42
C VAL A 247 -16.98 5.27 -19.06
#